data_b3e776b64bd1ace2a1d5ce223efb8f94
#
_entry.id   b3e776b64bd1ace2a1d5ce223efb8f94
#
_cell.length_a   1.000
_cell.length_b   1.000
_cell.length_c   1.000
_cell.angle_alpha   90.00
_cell.angle_beta   90.00
_cell.angle_gamma   90.00
#
_symmetry.space_group_name_H-M   'P 1'
#
loop_
_entity.id
_entity.type
_entity.pdbx_description
1 polymer ?
#
loop_
_entity_poly.entity_id
_entity_poly.type
_entity_poly.pdbx_seq_one_letter_code
_entity_poly.pdbx_strand_id
1 'polypeptide(L)'
;SIPSGSMQSTVVPGERVIAEKVSYRTRAIRRGDVVVFDGTGIYAPPVPGAYMFVKRVIGLPGERVACCDASGKLTVNGQALDESEYLYNGDTASTFGFDVIVPTGKLWLMGDHRSDSADSRAYLGAPGGGFVPEERVVGRATAVVWPISSARLIDLPTYRS
;
A
#
# COMPACT_ATOMS: atom_id res chain seq x y z
N SER A 1 4.44 -9.09 -14.04
CA SER A 1 3.15 -8.42 -14.31
C SER A 1 2.33 -8.34 -13.03
N ILE A 2 1.39 -7.43 -13.02
CA ILE A 2 0.46 -7.23 -11.90
C ILE A 2 -0.73 -8.17 -12.08
N PRO A 3 -0.96 -9.10 -11.14
CA PRO A 3 -1.99 -10.14 -11.31
C PRO A 3 -3.39 -9.71 -10.83
N SER A 4 -3.52 -8.63 -10.06
CA SER A 4 -4.78 -8.24 -9.44
C SER A 4 -5.12 -6.77 -9.65
N GLY A 5 -6.39 -6.42 -9.45
CA GLY A 5 -6.90 -5.06 -9.56
C GLY A 5 -6.75 -4.21 -8.31
N SER A 6 -6.07 -4.69 -7.27
CA SER A 6 -6.04 -4.01 -5.96
C SER A 6 -5.41 -2.61 -5.97
N MET A 7 -4.62 -2.33 -6.97
CA MET A 7 -3.96 -1.01 -7.15
C MET A 7 -4.55 -0.18 -8.28
N GLN A 8 -5.70 -0.59 -8.81
CA GLN A 8 -6.42 0.24 -9.78
C GLN A 8 -6.84 1.57 -9.09
N SER A 9 -6.76 2.66 -9.74
CA SER A 9 -6.36 2.92 -11.12
C SER A 9 -4.86 3.19 -11.30
N THR A 10 -4.09 3.17 -10.22
CA THR A 10 -2.63 3.45 -10.27
C THR A 10 -1.90 2.44 -11.14
N VAL A 11 -2.18 1.16 -10.93
CA VAL A 11 -1.65 0.05 -11.74
C VAL A 11 -2.78 -0.93 -12.02
N VAL A 12 -2.95 -1.32 -13.29
CA VAL A 12 -4.02 -2.23 -13.71
C VAL A 12 -3.49 -3.65 -13.94
N PRO A 13 -4.35 -4.68 -13.80
CA PRO A 13 -3.93 -6.05 -14.09
C PRO A 13 -3.29 -6.19 -15.48
N GLY A 14 -2.22 -6.97 -15.56
CA GLY A 14 -1.48 -7.19 -16.80
C GLY A 14 -0.36 -6.19 -17.05
N GLU A 15 -0.36 -5.04 -16.38
CA GLU A 15 0.74 -4.08 -16.48
C GLU A 15 2.00 -4.59 -15.79
N ARG A 16 3.14 -4.14 -16.28
CA ARG A 16 4.44 -4.42 -15.67
C ARG A 16 5.01 -3.14 -15.10
N VAL A 17 5.53 -3.23 -13.89
CA VAL A 17 6.13 -2.09 -13.19
C VAL A 17 7.64 -2.32 -13.02
N ILE A 18 8.37 -1.21 -12.98
CA ILE A 18 9.75 -1.21 -12.50
C ILE A 18 9.71 -0.87 -11.02
N ALA A 19 10.36 -1.73 -10.22
CA ALA A 19 10.65 -1.46 -8.82
C ALA A 19 12.15 -1.16 -8.69
N GLU A 20 12.46 -0.06 -8.01
CA GLU A 20 13.84 0.36 -7.78
C GLU A 20 14.16 0.39 -6.29
N LYS A 21 15.40 0.08 -5.96
CA LYS A 21 15.90 0.02 -4.59
C LYS A 21 16.77 1.21 -4.20
N VAL A 22 17.21 1.98 -5.19
CA VAL A 22 18.24 3.01 -5.00
C VAL A 22 17.76 4.12 -4.08
N SER A 23 16.49 4.54 -4.20
CA SER A 23 15.94 5.58 -3.32
C SER A 23 16.03 5.19 -1.85
N TYR A 24 15.86 3.92 -1.51
CA TYR A 24 15.88 3.47 -0.10
C TYR A 24 17.28 3.32 0.49
N ARG A 25 18.32 3.56 -0.32
CA ARG A 25 19.69 3.73 0.19
C ARG A 25 19.94 5.15 0.68
N THR A 26 19.16 6.12 0.19
CA THR A 26 19.37 7.55 0.45
C THR A 26 18.23 8.17 1.27
N ARG A 27 17.08 7.53 1.34
CA ARG A 27 15.95 7.99 2.13
C ARG A 27 15.14 6.81 2.70
N ALA A 28 14.40 7.08 3.76
CA ALA A 28 13.45 6.12 4.33
C ALA A 28 12.23 5.93 3.43
N ILE A 29 11.50 4.84 3.67
CA ILE A 29 10.17 4.61 3.09
C ILE A 29 9.26 5.75 3.56
N ARG A 30 8.46 6.28 2.64
CA ARG A 30 7.55 7.39 2.90
C ARG A 30 6.10 6.96 2.75
N ARG A 31 5.22 7.62 3.49
CA ARG A 31 3.78 7.51 3.22
C ARG A 31 3.49 7.86 1.77
N GLY A 32 2.67 7.05 1.12
CA GLY A 32 2.32 7.22 -0.27
C GLY A 32 3.19 6.45 -1.25
N ASP A 33 4.35 5.96 -0.83
CA ASP A 33 5.16 5.08 -1.67
C ASP A 33 4.34 3.86 -2.09
N VAL A 34 4.41 3.50 -3.37
CA VAL A 34 3.93 2.22 -3.86
C VAL A 34 5.11 1.25 -3.80
N VAL A 35 4.96 0.19 -3.01
CA VAL A 35 6.08 -0.73 -2.75
C VAL A 35 5.78 -2.12 -3.27
N VAL A 36 6.84 -2.78 -3.75
CA VAL A 36 6.85 -4.21 -4.03
C VAL A 36 7.49 -4.89 -2.82
N PHE A 37 6.81 -5.88 -2.27
CA PHE A 37 7.26 -6.54 -1.04
C PHE A 37 6.97 -8.03 -1.05
N ASP A 38 7.73 -8.77 -0.26
CA ASP A 38 7.52 -10.19 -0.02
C ASP A 38 6.48 -10.35 1.11
N GLY A 39 5.32 -10.90 0.75
CA GLY A 39 4.22 -11.12 1.68
C GLY A 39 4.15 -12.52 2.27
N THR A 40 5.19 -13.31 2.11
CA THR A 40 5.24 -14.68 2.64
C THR A 40 4.99 -14.70 4.15
N GLY A 41 4.01 -15.50 4.58
CA GLY A 41 3.62 -15.62 5.99
C GLY A 41 2.81 -14.43 6.52
N ILE A 42 2.51 -13.42 5.70
CA ILE A 42 1.74 -12.24 6.08
C ILE A 42 0.47 -12.16 5.23
N TYR A 43 0.62 -12.01 3.92
CA TYR A 43 -0.48 -11.98 2.94
C TYR A 43 -0.58 -13.30 2.15
N ALA A 44 0.31 -14.23 2.39
CA ALA A 44 0.39 -15.51 1.73
C ALA A 44 0.83 -16.59 2.73
N PRO A 45 0.66 -17.89 2.40
CA PRO A 45 1.08 -18.95 3.30
C PRO A 45 2.56 -18.89 3.67
N PRO A 46 2.94 -19.33 4.90
CA PRO A 46 4.34 -19.30 5.36
C PRO A 46 5.14 -20.49 4.80
N VAL A 47 5.05 -20.73 3.50
CA VAL A 47 5.78 -21.80 2.79
C VAL A 47 6.68 -21.16 1.74
N PRO A 48 7.80 -21.79 1.35
CA PRO A 48 8.69 -21.26 0.34
C PRO A 48 7.96 -20.94 -0.97
N GLY A 49 8.23 -19.76 -1.51
CA GLY A 49 7.64 -19.30 -2.77
C GLY A 49 7.93 -17.80 -2.96
N ALA A 50 7.70 -17.31 -4.17
CA ALA A 50 7.89 -15.90 -4.49
C ALA A 50 6.53 -15.18 -4.39
N TYR A 51 6.08 -14.87 -3.20
CA TYR A 51 4.79 -14.22 -2.95
C TYR A 51 4.96 -12.70 -2.90
N MET A 52 5.13 -12.10 -4.07
CA MET A 52 5.33 -10.66 -4.19
C MET A 52 4.01 -9.94 -4.35
N PHE A 53 3.87 -8.82 -3.66
CA PHE A 53 2.69 -7.96 -3.68
C PHE A 53 3.08 -6.53 -3.97
N VAL A 54 2.13 -5.75 -4.49
CA VAL A 54 2.27 -4.31 -4.72
C VAL A 54 1.15 -3.62 -3.97
N LYS A 55 1.49 -2.74 -3.05
CA LYS A 55 0.54 -1.95 -2.24
C LYS A 55 1.11 -0.57 -1.97
N ARG A 56 0.26 0.32 -1.44
CA ARG A 56 0.66 1.67 -1.04
C ARG A 56 0.92 1.73 0.45
N VAL A 57 1.99 2.43 0.84
CA VAL A 57 2.30 2.71 2.25
C VAL A 57 1.34 3.78 2.76
N ILE A 58 0.54 3.41 3.76
CA ILE A 58 -0.39 4.32 4.43
C ILE A 58 0.10 4.69 5.82
N GLY A 59 0.51 3.71 6.61
CA GLY A 59 1.03 3.94 7.96
C GLY A 59 2.50 3.61 8.07
N LEU A 60 3.25 4.52 8.69
CA LEU A 60 4.66 4.37 9.00
C LEU A 60 4.84 3.86 10.45
N PRO A 61 6.04 3.33 10.80
CA PRO A 61 6.28 2.84 12.16
C PRO A 61 5.92 3.85 13.24
N GLY A 62 5.18 3.42 14.26
CA GLY A 62 4.76 4.24 15.40
C GLY A 62 3.48 5.05 15.17
N GLU A 63 2.96 5.10 13.97
CA GLU A 63 1.77 5.89 13.66
C GLU A 63 0.48 5.16 14.02
N ARG A 64 -0.53 5.92 14.39
CA ARG A 64 -1.90 5.42 14.56
C ARG A 64 -2.66 5.65 13.26
N VAL A 65 -3.18 4.59 12.67
CA VAL A 65 -4.01 4.65 11.46
C VAL A 65 -5.42 4.21 11.83
N ALA A 66 -6.39 5.03 11.54
CA ALA A 66 -7.78 4.73 11.86
C ALA A 66 -8.71 5.05 10.69
N CYS A 67 -9.77 4.31 10.61
CA CYS A 67 -10.86 4.58 9.67
C CYS A 67 -12.19 4.57 10.42
N CYS A 68 -13.04 5.52 10.21
CA CYS A 68 -12.88 6.69 9.36
C CYS A 68 -13.35 7.90 10.17
N ASP A 69 -12.94 9.08 9.80
CA ASP A 69 -13.46 10.30 10.44
C ASP A 69 -14.89 10.59 9.99
N ALA A 70 -15.46 11.70 10.46
CA ALA A 70 -16.83 12.09 10.15
C ALA A 70 -17.09 12.32 8.65
N SER A 71 -16.04 12.62 7.88
CA SER A 71 -16.12 12.79 6.42
C SER A 71 -15.76 11.52 5.64
N GLY A 72 -15.54 10.40 6.32
CA GLY A 72 -15.22 9.12 5.67
C GLY A 72 -13.78 8.94 5.27
N LYS A 73 -12.87 9.78 5.78
CA LYS A 73 -11.44 9.70 5.44
C LYS A 73 -10.67 8.88 6.46
N LEU A 74 -9.59 8.24 5.99
CA LEU A 74 -8.56 7.72 6.88
C LEU A 74 -7.95 8.84 7.69
N THR A 75 -7.57 8.53 8.92
CA THR A 75 -6.75 9.43 9.73
C THR A 75 -5.42 8.78 10.05
N VAL A 76 -4.38 9.59 10.08
CA VAL A 76 -3.05 9.20 10.58
C VAL A 76 -2.69 10.16 11.71
N ASN A 77 -2.48 9.61 12.91
CA ASN A 77 -2.27 10.39 14.13
C ASN A 77 -3.35 11.46 14.34
N GLY A 78 -4.61 11.11 14.02
CA GLY A 78 -5.76 11.98 14.17
C GLY A 78 -6.00 12.99 13.03
N GLN A 79 -5.10 13.06 12.05
CA GLN A 79 -5.25 13.98 10.91
C GLN A 79 -5.78 13.25 9.69
N ALA A 80 -6.82 13.82 9.06
CA ALA A 80 -7.41 13.25 7.87
C ALA A 80 -6.42 13.22 6.70
N LEU A 81 -6.44 12.12 5.97
CA LEU A 81 -5.60 11.90 4.81
C LEU A 81 -6.35 12.26 3.53
N ASP A 82 -5.79 13.14 2.71
CA ASP A 82 -6.34 13.40 1.39
C ASP A 82 -5.81 12.37 0.39
N GLU A 83 -6.65 11.39 0.07
CA GLU A 83 -6.32 10.30 -0.83
C GLU A 83 -6.87 10.50 -2.25
N SER A 84 -7.31 11.70 -2.59
CA SER A 84 -7.98 11.98 -3.86
C SER A 84 -7.10 11.72 -5.10
N GLU A 85 -5.77 11.78 -4.95
CA GLU A 85 -4.85 11.56 -6.06
C GLU A 85 -4.77 10.10 -6.52
N TYR A 86 -5.11 9.13 -5.66
CA TYR A 86 -4.90 7.71 -5.99
C TYR A 86 -6.07 6.79 -5.63
N LEU A 87 -6.97 7.20 -4.77
CA LEU A 87 -8.11 6.36 -4.40
C LEU A 87 -8.96 6.04 -5.63
N TYR A 88 -9.27 4.76 -5.83
CA TYR A 88 -10.07 4.32 -6.97
C TYR A 88 -11.42 5.05 -6.98
N ASN A 89 -11.83 5.53 -8.15
CA ASN A 89 -13.02 6.33 -8.30
C ASN A 89 -14.27 5.57 -7.84
N GLY A 90 -15.05 6.17 -6.96
CA GLY A 90 -16.23 5.57 -6.36
C GLY A 90 -15.98 4.77 -5.09
N ASP A 91 -14.73 4.51 -4.73
CA ASP A 91 -14.41 3.80 -3.49
C ASP A 91 -14.46 4.74 -2.29
N THR A 92 -14.82 4.15 -1.13
CA THR A 92 -14.59 4.76 0.17
C THR A 92 -13.17 4.42 0.65
N ALA A 93 -12.71 5.13 1.67
CA ALA A 93 -11.39 4.87 2.26
C ALA A 93 -11.24 3.44 2.80
N SER A 94 -12.32 2.89 3.35
CA SER A 94 -12.44 1.48 3.73
C SER A 94 -13.90 1.12 3.88
N THR A 95 -14.25 -0.13 3.58
CA THR A 95 -15.62 -0.65 3.75
C THR A 95 -15.94 -0.99 5.20
N PHE A 96 -14.95 -1.02 6.07
CA PHE A 96 -15.13 -1.25 7.51
C PHE A 96 -14.14 -0.40 8.32
N GLY A 97 -14.50 -0.16 9.59
CA GLY A 97 -13.65 0.61 10.49
C GLY A 97 -12.51 -0.22 11.07
N PHE A 98 -11.42 0.47 11.35
CA PHE A 98 -10.29 -0.10 12.08
C PHE A 98 -9.52 1.02 12.79
N ASP A 99 -8.73 0.65 13.78
CA ASP A 99 -7.92 1.58 14.57
C ASP A 99 -6.68 0.81 15.05
N VAL A 100 -5.55 1.10 14.46
CA VAL A 100 -4.31 0.36 14.68
C VAL A 100 -3.16 1.30 14.98
N ILE A 101 -2.19 0.81 15.76
CA ILE A 101 -0.89 1.46 15.96
C ILE A 101 0.15 0.60 15.26
N VAL A 102 0.88 1.19 14.31
CA VAL A 102 1.89 0.49 13.52
C VAL A 102 3.11 0.24 14.40
N PRO A 103 3.50 -1.02 14.62
CA PRO A 103 4.69 -1.31 15.44
C PRO A 103 5.97 -0.75 14.84
N THR A 104 6.99 -0.57 15.67
CA THR A 104 8.33 -0.19 15.22
C THR A 104 8.83 -1.16 14.15
N GLY A 105 9.42 -0.62 13.09
CA GLY A 105 9.97 -1.42 11.98
C GLY A 105 8.93 -2.01 11.03
N LYS A 106 7.66 -1.67 11.19
CA LYS A 106 6.57 -2.21 10.36
C LYS A 106 5.81 -1.13 9.63
N LEU A 107 5.01 -1.56 8.67
CA LEU A 107 4.21 -0.71 7.80
C LEU A 107 2.76 -1.18 7.78
N TRP A 108 1.85 -0.24 7.58
CA TRP A 108 0.45 -0.50 7.25
C TRP A 108 0.24 -0.21 5.77
N LEU A 109 -0.12 -1.24 5.01
CA LEU A 109 -0.21 -1.17 3.56
C LEU A 109 -1.66 -1.35 3.11
N MET A 110 -2.08 -0.55 2.13
CA MET A 110 -3.42 -0.67 1.56
C MET A 110 -3.36 -0.56 0.03
N GLY A 111 -4.28 -1.24 -0.65
CA GLY A 111 -4.47 -1.08 -2.08
C GLY A 111 -5.25 0.19 -2.39
N ASP A 112 -5.02 0.78 -3.55
CA ASP A 112 -5.74 1.98 -3.98
C ASP A 112 -7.19 1.67 -4.36
N HIS A 113 -7.45 0.47 -4.87
CA HIS A 113 -8.81 -0.04 -5.12
C HIS A 113 -9.35 -0.69 -3.83
N ARG A 114 -9.78 0.14 -2.89
CA ARG A 114 -10.12 -0.28 -1.52
C ARG A 114 -11.17 -1.38 -1.45
N SER A 115 -12.14 -1.37 -2.33
CA SER A 115 -13.19 -2.40 -2.39
C SER A 115 -12.73 -3.72 -3.02
N ASP A 116 -11.54 -3.73 -3.65
CA ASP A 116 -10.98 -4.93 -4.30
C ASP A 116 -9.52 -5.16 -3.88
N SER A 117 -9.23 -4.97 -2.62
CA SER A 117 -7.87 -5.15 -2.10
C SER A 117 -7.87 -5.96 -0.82
N ALA A 118 -7.25 -7.14 -0.88
CA ALA A 118 -6.82 -7.87 0.31
C ALA A 118 -5.46 -7.31 0.73
N ASP A 119 -5.45 -6.52 1.78
CA ASP A 119 -4.27 -5.82 2.26
C ASP A 119 -4.16 -5.93 3.79
N SER A 120 -3.44 -5.04 4.46
CA SER A 120 -3.26 -5.09 5.92
C SER A 120 -4.56 -5.23 6.68
N ARG A 121 -5.65 -4.62 6.18
CA ARG A 121 -6.99 -4.71 6.79
C ARG A 121 -7.53 -6.15 6.84
N ALA A 122 -7.27 -6.92 5.78
CA ALA A 122 -7.76 -8.30 5.68
C ALA A 122 -7.10 -9.24 6.70
N TYR A 123 -5.92 -8.89 7.17
CA TYR A 123 -5.11 -9.71 8.07
C TYR A 123 -5.05 -9.15 9.49
N LEU A 124 -5.92 -8.22 9.82
CA LEU A 124 -5.97 -7.55 11.12
C LEU A 124 -6.15 -8.54 12.27
N GLY A 125 -6.95 -9.58 12.07
CA GLY A 125 -7.18 -10.64 13.05
C GLY A 125 -6.18 -11.80 13.00
N ALA A 126 -5.24 -11.78 12.06
CA ALA A 126 -4.23 -12.83 11.91
C ALA A 126 -3.02 -12.57 12.83
N PRO A 127 -2.17 -13.59 13.09
CA PRO A 127 -0.91 -13.38 13.79
C PRO A 127 -0.08 -12.29 13.10
N GLY A 128 0.41 -11.31 13.87
CA GLY A 128 1.13 -10.16 13.34
C GLY A 128 0.25 -8.99 12.93
N GLY A 129 -1.09 -9.13 12.94
CA GLY A 129 -2.05 -8.02 12.77
C GLY A 129 -2.09 -7.38 11.37
N GLY A 130 -1.52 -8.02 10.36
CA GLY A 130 -1.47 -7.48 8.99
C GLY A 130 -0.34 -6.49 8.73
N PHE A 131 0.48 -6.19 9.72
CA PHE A 131 1.64 -5.30 9.55
C PHE A 131 2.75 -5.99 8.77
N VAL A 132 3.41 -5.24 7.88
CA VAL A 132 4.49 -5.74 7.03
C VAL A 132 5.82 -5.18 7.52
N PRO A 133 6.80 -6.03 7.86
CA PRO A 133 8.14 -5.54 8.23
C PRO A 133 8.78 -4.75 7.09
N GLU A 134 9.46 -3.66 7.42
CA GLU A 134 10.14 -2.82 6.42
C GLU A 134 11.15 -3.61 5.59
N GLU A 135 11.84 -4.59 6.19
CA GLU A 135 12.83 -5.43 5.50
C GLU A 135 12.22 -6.33 4.42
N ARG A 136 10.89 -6.52 4.42
CA ARG A 136 10.19 -7.26 3.35
C ARG A 136 10.03 -6.45 2.08
N VAL A 137 10.23 -5.14 2.13
CA VAL A 137 10.13 -4.27 0.95
C VAL A 137 11.32 -4.52 0.04
N VAL A 138 11.02 -4.94 -1.19
CA VAL A 138 12.02 -5.20 -2.23
C VAL A 138 12.41 -3.92 -2.93
N GLY A 139 11.46 -3.01 -3.15
CA GLY A 139 11.72 -1.75 -3.82
C GLY A 139 10.47 -0.89 -3.96
N ARG A 140 10.66 0.32 -4.46
CA ARG A 140 9.59 1.26 -4.78
C ARG A 140 9.18 1.11 -6.24
N ALA A 141 7.90 0.93 -6.50
CA ALA A 141 7.37 0.93 -7.86
C ALA A 141 7.37 2.37 -8.40
N THR A 142 8.12 2.61 -9.47
CA THR A 142 8.36 3.97 -9.99
C THR A 142 7.72 4.23 -11.33
N ALA A 143 7.48 3.20 -12.11
CA ALA A 143 6.92 3.34 -13.46
C ALA A 143 6.18 2.10 -13.90
N VAL A 144 5.15 2.30 -14.69
CA VAL A 144 4.54 1.27 -15.54
C VAL A 144 5.28 1.30 -16.87
N VAL A 145 5.79 0.15 -17.32
CA VAL A 145 6.62 0.06 -18.53
C VAL A 145 6.01 -0.82 -19.62
N TRP A 146 4.99 -1.58 -19.29
CA TRP A 146 4.33 -2.47 -20.23
C TRP A 146 2.83 -2.57 -19.94
N PRO A 147 1.92 -2.57 -20.92
CA PRO A 147 2.23 -2.35 -22.34
C PRO A 147 2.77 -0.93 -22.58
N ILE A 148 3.51 -0.76 -23.68
CA ILE A 148 4.14 0.54 -24.02
C ILE A 148 3.10 1.65 -24.12
N SER A 149 1.89 1.34 -24.62
CA SER A 149 0.78 2.30 -24.72
C SER A 149 0.30 2.83 -23.37
N SER A 150 0.61 2.14 -22.27
CA SER A 150 0.23 2.53 -20.91
C SER A 150 1.42 3.00 -20.08
N ALA A 151 2.60 3.14 -20.69
CA ALA A 151 3.82 3.52 -19.97
C ALA A 151 3.66 4.89 -19.31
N ARG A 152 4.00 4.98 -18.03
CA ARG A 152 3.88 6.20 -17.22
C ARG A 152 4.69 6.10 -15.95
N LEU A 153 5.01 7.23 -15.35
CA LEU A 153 5.58 7.30 -14.00
C LEU A 153 4.47 7.09 -12.97
N ILE A 154 4.84 6.49 -11.84
CA ILE A 154 3.98 6.40 -10.66
C ILE A 154 4.37 7.54 -9.74
N ASP A 155 3.52 8.56 -9.66
CA ASP A 155 3.80 9.76 -8.90
C ASP A 155 3.63 9.55 -7.40
N LEU A 156 4.42 10.29 -6.61
CA LEU A 156 4.22 10.40 -5.17
C LEU A 156 3.07 11.37 -4.91
N PRO A 157 2.11 10.99 -4.04
CA PRO A 157 1.03 11.91 -3.68
C PRO A 157 1.55 13.07 -2.84
N THR A 158 0.91 14.22 -2.94
CA THR A 158 1.30 15.43 -2.21
C THR A 158 0.64 15.54 -0.83
N TYR A 159 -0.44 14.80 -0.56
CA TYR A 159 -1.21 14.83 0.68
C TYR A 159 -1.49 16.25 1.18
N ARG A 160 -2.35 16.95 0.46
CA ARG A 160 -2.77 18.31 0.85
C ARG A 160 -3.46 18.29 2.21
N SER A 161 -3.08 19.22 3.05
CA SER A 161 -3.71 19.44 4.36
C SER A 161 -5.05 20.17 4.23
#